data_8e3853eb0e138bdf7dc0d59781ffc17e
#
_entry.id   8e3853eb0e138bdf7dc0d59781ffc17e
#
_cell.length_a   1.000
_cell.length_b   1.000
_cell.length_c   1.000
_cell.angle_alpha   90.00
_cell.angle_beta   90.00
_cell.angle_gamma   90.00
#
_symmetry.space_group_name_H-M   'P 1'
#
loop_
_entity.id
_entity.type
_entity.pdbx_description
1 polymer ?
#
loop_
_entity_poly.entity_id
_entity_poly.type
_entity_poly.pdbx_seq_one_letter_code
_entity_poly.pdbx_strand_id
1 'polypeptide(L)'
;MAELFGFEIKRKVEPIDIPSFTPKAADDGAMVVAEGGVYGTFVDLDGAVRTEAELVNKYREIAMHPEVEMAIDDIVNEAIVADPKKEIVTLNLDDLEQPDKIKKMIIEEFDNVVDLLEFNQHAYEIFKKWYEDGRLLYHAMIDEKNPKEGIKELRYIDPRKIRKVRTQKKRKVSKDSNITVPQTGEEFYIYNEKGFSKTAGVPNNVAPFQDTGAQGLKIAVDSIVNVSSG
;
A
#
# COMPACT_ATOMS: atom_id res chain seq x y z
N MET A 1 -11.03 -37.77 -1.03
CA MET A 1 -9.94 -37.26 -0.15
C MET A 1 -8.91 -38.36 -0.14
N ALA A 2 -7.69 -38.07 -0.45
CA ALA A 2 -6.61 -39.08 -0.40
C ALA A 2 -5.75 -38.76 0.83
N GLU A 3 -5.68 -39.71 1.75
CA GLU A 3 -4.78 -39.68 2.88
C GLU A 3 -3.50 -40.44 2.51
N LEU A 4 -2.36 -39.81 2.66
CA LEU A 4 -1.05 -40.44 2.51
C LEU A 4 -0.24 -40.19 3.78
N PHE A 5 0.10 -41.28 4.49
CA PHE A 5 0.89 -41.26 5.75
C PHE A 5 0.33 -40.35 6.86
N GLY A 6 -1.00 -40.26 6.97
CA GLY A 6 -1.64 -39.40 8.01
C GLY A 6 -1.76 -37.92 7.65
N PHE A 7 -1.39 -37.53 6.44
CA PHE A 7 -1.56 -36.16 5.95
C PHE A 7 -2.75 -36.11 4.98
N GLU A 8 -3.70 -35.22 5.26
CA GLU A 8 -4.76 -34.86 4.30
C GLU A 8 -4.17 -34.06 3.14
N ILE A 9 -4.12 -34.68 1.96
CA ILE A 9 -3.76 -33.95 0.75
C ILE A 9 -4.98 -33.16 0.29
N LYS A 10 -5.10 -31.91 0.72
CA LYS A 10 -6.06 -30.96 0.15
C LYS A 10 -5.46 -30.42 -1.15
N ARG A 11 -6.13 -30.70 -2.28
CA ARG A 11 -5.84 -29.98 -3.52
C ARG A 11 -6.04 -28.49 -3.23
N LYS A 12 -4.99 -27.69 -3.40
CA LYS A 12 -5.10 -26.24 -3.44
C LYS A 12 -6.02 -25.91 -4.62
N VAL A 13 -7.28 -25.62 -4.34
CA VAL A 13 -8.19 -25.10 -5.35
C VAL A 13 -7.71 -23.68 -5.61
N GLU A 14 -7.02 -23.50 -6.73
CA GLU A 14 -6.76 -22.14 -7.19
C GLU A 14 -8.11 -21.47 -7.42
N PRO A 15 -8.31 -20.25 -6.90
CA PRO A 15 -9.56 -19.54 -7.14
C PRO A 15 -9.74 -19.42 -8.66
N ILE A 16 -10.84 -19.97 -9.16
CA ILE A 16 -11.19 -19.83 -10.57
C ILE A 16 -11.45 -18.34 -10.77
N ASP A 17 -10.58 -17.68 -11.51
CA ASP A 17 -10.76 -16.28 -11.90
C ASP A 17 -11.89 -16.24 -12.94
N ILE A 18 -13.13 -16.12 -12.44
CA ILE A 18 -14.31 -16.01 -13.29
C ILE A 18 -14.27 -14.62 -13.93
N PRO A 19 -14.15 -14.54 -15.26
CA PRO A 19 -14.07 -13.25 -15.91
C PRO A 19 -15.36 -12.47 -15.69
N SER A 20 -15.28 -11.34 -15.04
CA SER A 20 -16.38 -10.39 -14.86
C SER A 20 -16.19 -9.18 -15.76
N PHE A 21 -17.27 -8.61 -16.26
CA PHE A 21 -17.25 -7.34 -16.98
C PHE A 21 -17.13 -6.14 -16.02
N THR A 22 -17.38 -6.35 -14.74
CA THR A 22 -17.17 -5.36 -13.69
C THR A 22 -15.74 -5.46 -13.16
N PRO A 23 -14.97 -4.37 -13.14
CA PRO A 23 -13.68 -4.35 -12.46
C PRO A 23 -13.88 -4.62 -10.96
N LYS A 24 -12.94 -5.34 -10.36
CA LYS A 24 -12.92 -5.47 -8.89
C LYS A 24 -12.80 -4.07 -8.29
N ALA A 25 -13.59 -3.79 -7.26
CA ALA A 25 -13.44 -2.57 -6.49
C ALA A 25 -12.00 -2.51 -5.94
N ALA A 26 -11.35 -1.37 -6.10
CA ALA A 26 -10.01 -1.16 -5.57
C ALA A 26 -10.15 -0.57 -4.16
N ASP A 27 -10.27 -1.44 -3.15
CA ASP A 27 -10.31 -1.01 -1.74
C ASP A 27 -8.94 -0.52 -1.24
N ASP A 28 -7.91 -0.70 -2.05
CA ASP A 28 -6.52 -0.32 -1.75
C ASP A 28 -6.13 1.09 -2.20
N GLY A 29 -7.12 1.92 -2.57
CA GLY A 29 -6.93 3.30 -3.02
C GLY A 29 -6.20 3.44 -4.37
N ALA A 30 -6.03 2.34 -5.12
CA ALA A 30 -5.38 2.40 -6.42
C ALA A 30 -6.25 3.13 -7.45
N MET A 31 -5.65 4.09 -8.16
CA MET A 31 -6.28 4.70 -9.32
C MET A 31 -6.29 3.73 -10.49
N VAL A 32 -7.46 3.42 -11.03
CA VAL A 32 -7.62 2.53 -12.17
C VAL A 32 -7.54 3.32 -13.47
N VAL A 33 -6.62 2.91 -14.34
CA VAL A 33 -6.44 3.48 -15.68
C VAL A 33 -6.74 2.42 -16.71
N ALA A 34 -7.81 2.61 -17.49
CA ALA A 34 -8.16 1.71 -18.58
C ALA A 34 -7.46 2.14 -19.89
N GLU A 35 -6.63 1.26 -20.42
CA GLU A 35 -6.03 1.44 -21.75
C GLU A 35 -6.98 0.93 -22.85
N GLY A 36 -7.16 1.77 -23.88
CA GLY A 36 -7.69 1.34 -25.16
C GLY A 36 -9.21 1.26 -25.29
N GLY A 37 -9.76 2.31 -25.78
CA GLY A 37 -11.08 2.39 -26.44
C GLY A 37 -10.97 3.28 -27.67
N VAL A 38 -12.02 3.29 -28.51
CA VAL A 38 -12.12 4.16 -29.69
C VAL A 38 -11.98 5.66 -29.33
N TYR A 39 -12.16 5.99 -28.07
CA TYR A 39 -12.13 7.34 -27.52
C TYR A 39 -10.91 7.66 -26.63
N GLY A 40 -9.85 6.80 -26.65
CA GLY A 40 -8.64 7.04 -25.87
C GLY A 40 -8.62 6.35 -24.50
N THR A 41 -7.74 6.83 -23.62
CA THR A 41 -7.55 6.33 -22.27
C THR A 41 -8.68 6.81 -21.37
N PHE A 42 -9.43 5.90 -20.79
CA PHE A 42 -10.45 6.23 -19.80
C PHE A 42 -9.85 6.16 -18.39
N VAL A 43 -9.90 7.27 -17.68
CA VAL A 43 -9.56 7.32 -16.26
C VAL A 43 -10.88 7.39 -15.50
N ASP A 44 -11.09 6.49 -14.56
CA ASP A 44 -12.22 6.57 -13.65
C ASP A 44 -12.04 7.79 -12.74
N LEU A 45 -12.64 8.90 -13.18
CA LEU A 45 -12.54 10.18 -12.48
C LEU A 45 -13.51 10.28 -11.30
N ASP A 46 -14.59 9.51 -11.28
CA ASP A 46 -15.61 9.62 -10.24
C ASP A 46 -15.31 8.83 -8.97
N GLY A 47 -14.58 7.71 -9.09
CA GLY A 47 -14.19 6.88 -7.94
C GLY A 47 -12.85 7.30 -7.31
N ALA A 48 -11.87 7.62 -8.15
CA ALA A 48 -10.52 7.96 -7.71
C ALA A 48 -10.30 9.46 -7.43
N VAL A 49 -11.26 10.30 -7.70
CA VAL A 49 -11.10 11.77 -7.75
C VAL A 49 -11.25 12.46 -6.41
N ARG A 50 -11.81 11.83 -5.45
CA ARG A 50 -11.45 12.21 -4.07
C ARG A 50 -10.13 11.57 -3.79
N THR A 51 -9.10 12.19 -4.35
CA THR A 51 -7.76 11.66 -4.32
C THR A 51 -7.43 11.33 -2.88
N GLU A 52 -6.75 10.20 -2.66
CA GLU A 52 -6.23 9.84 -1.34
C GLU A 52 -5.55 11.04 -0.67
N ALA A 53 -4.82 11.85 -1.44
CA ALA A 53 -4.23 13.09 -0.97
C ALA A 53 -5.26 14.11 -0.42
N GLU A 54 -6.45 14.20 -1.01
CA GLU A 54 -7.51 15.10 -0.49
C GLU A 54 -8.14 14.52 0.79
N LEU A 55 -8.28 13.19 0.87
CA LEU A 55 -8.77 12.54 2.08
C LEU A 55 -7.78 12.73 3.23
N VAL A 56 -6.49 12.49 2.99
CA VAL A 56 -5.44 12.71 3.99
C VAL A 56 -5.41 14.17 4.45
N ASN A 57 -5.54 15.14 3.55
CA ASN A 57 -5.64 16.55 3.93
C ASN A 57 -6.84 16.82 4.84
N LYS A 58 -8.01 16.26 4.51
CA LYS A 58 -9.21 16.40 5.36
C LYS A 58 -9.06 15.75 6.73
N TYR A 59 -8.45 14.57 6.78
CA TYR A 59 -8.18 13.89 8.04
C TYR A 59 -7.26 14.72 8.93
N ARG A 60 -6.18 15.28 8.37
CA ARG A 60 -5.26 16.16 9.08
C ARG A 60 -5.93 17.47 9.51
N GLU A 61 -6.81 18.05 8.67
CA GLU A 61 -7.61 19.23 9.05
C GLU A 61 -8.54 18.93 10.24
N ILE A 62 -9.20 17.76 10.24
CA ILE A 62 -10.06 17.33 11.34
C ILE A 62 -9.22 17.05 12.61
N ALA A 63 -8.07 16.42 12.46
CA ALA A 63 -7.16 16.13 13.58
C ALA A 63 -6.61 17.38 14.28
N MET A 64 -6.62 18.55 13.59
CA MET A 64 -6.23 19.85 14.19
C MET A 64 -7.29 20.44 15.13
N HIS A 65 -8.51 19.90 15.16
CA HIS A 65 -9.52 20.36 16.12
C HIS A 65 -9.17 19.88 17.53
N PRO A 66 -9.18 20.74 18.55
CA PRO A 66 -8.69 20.41 19.90
C PRO A 66 -9.34 19.19 20.53
N GLU A 67 -10.63 18.99 20.32
CA GLU A 67 -11.36 17.84 20.85
C GLU A 67 -10.95 16.54 20.16
N VAL A 68 -10.65 16.59 18.87
CA VAL A 68 -10.21 15.44 18.10
C VAL A 68 -8.75 15.13 18.39
N GLU A 69 -7.90 16.15 18.46
CA GLU A 69 -6.48 16.00 18.82
C GLU A 69 -6.32 15.33 20.18
N MET A 70 -7.06 15.79 21.19
CA MET A 70 -7.06 15.16 22.52
C MET A 70 -7.48 13.70 22.47
N ALA A 71 -8.53 13.38 21.72
CA ALA A 71 -8.99 12.00 21.59
C ALA A 71 -7.98 11.10 20.88
N ILE A 72 -7.30 11.62 19.83
CA ILE A 72 -6.21 10.90 19.13
C ILE A 72 -5.04 10.69 20.09
N ASP A 73 -4.61 11.71 20.82
CA ASP A 73 -3.50 11.61 21.76
C ASP A 73 -3.80 10.60 22.89
N ASP A 74 -5.02 10.56 23.40
CA ASP A 74 -5.43 9.57 24.37
C ASP A 74 -5.32 8.14 23.81
N ILE A 75 -5.81 7.90 22.58
CA ILE A 75 -5.73 6.61 21.91
C ILE A 75 -4.26 6.21 21.67
N VAL A 76 -3.43 7.14 21.21
CA VAL A 76 -2.01 6.87 20.96
C VAL A 76 -1.27 6.56 22.26
N ASN A 77 -1.55 7.30 23.34
CA ASN A 77 -0.96 7.07 24.65
C ASN A 77 -1.37 5.72 25.27
N GLU A 78 -2.59 5.28 25.02
CA GLU A 78 -3.03 3.95 25.45
C GLU A 78 -2.41 2.82 24.63
N ALA A 79 -2.22 3.04 23.33
CA ALA A 79 -1.64 2.03 22.43
C ALA A 79 -0.12 1.91 22.58
N ILE A 80 0.56 3.04 22.73
CA ILE A 80 2.02 3.10 22.80
C ILE A 80 2.44 3.45 24.22
N VAL A 81 2.63 2.42 25.04
CA VAL A 81 3.09 2.59 26.41
C VAL A 81 4.60 2.51 26.47
N ALA A 82 5.25 3.64 26.69
CA ALA A 82 6.70 3.70 26.90
C ALA A 82 7.05 3.24 28.32
N ASP A 83 7.53 2.01 28.47
CA ASP A 83 8.15 1.52 29.70
C ASP A 83 9.66 1.44 29.49
N PRO A 84 10.49 2.15 30.29
CA PRO A 84 11.95 2.10 30.15
C PRO A 84 12.58 0.70 30.30
N LYS A 85 11.80 -0.26 30.80
CA LYS A 85 12.24 -1.63 31.08
C LYS A 85 11.69 -2.66 30.09
N LYS A 86 10.84 -2.25 29.17
CA LYS A 86 10.19 -3.15 28.21
C LYS A 86 10.24 -2.54 26.81
N GLU A 87 10.42 -3.38 25.83
CA GLU A 87 10.20 -3.02 24.45
C GLU A 87 8.74 -2.68 24.20
N ILE A 88 8.48 -1.67 23.37
CA ILE A 88 7.13 -1.21 23.04
C ILE A 88 6.35 -2.31 22.32
N VAL A 89 7.04 -3.07 21.45
CA VAL A 89 6.47 -4.17 20.69
C VAL A 89 7.31 -5.42 20.91
N THR A 90 6.66 -6.52 21.24
CA THR A 90 7.30 -7.82 21.40
C THR A 90 6.65 -8.86 20.50
N LEU A 91 7.45 -9.76 19.95
CA LEU A 91 6.99 -10.85 19.12
C LEU A 91 6.74 -12.10 19.98
N ASN A 92 5.49 -12.57 20.03
CA ASN A 92 5.14 -13.85 20.65
C ASN A 92 5.05 -14.96 19.59
N LEU A 93 5.86 -16.00 19.73
CA LEU A 93 5.91 -17.16 18.85
C LEU A 93 5.52 -18.48 19.53
N ASP A 94 4.80 -18.39 20.67
CA ASP A 94 4.45 -19.58 21.46
C ASP A 94 3.55 -20.53 20.67
N ASP A 95 2.60 -19.99 19.90
CA ASP A 95 1.66 -20.75 19.10
C ASP A 95 2.21 -21.20 17.74
N LEU A 96 3.45 -20.84 17.42
CA LEU A 96 4.06 -21.20 16.14
C LEU A 96 4.71 -22.59 16.23
N GLU A 97 4.16 -23.57 15.55
CA GLU A 97 4.68 -24.95 15.47
C GLU A 97 5.89 -25.06 14.51
N GLN A 98 6.97 -24.33 14.81
CA GLN A 98 8.21 -24.37 14.02
C GLN A 98 9.42 -24.66 14.91
N PRO A 99 10.49 -25.27 14.34
CA PRO A 99 11.73 -25.51 15.06
C PRO A 99 12.32 -24.22 15.66
N ASP A 100 12.96 -24.32 16.82
CA ASP A 100 13.57 -23.18 17.54
C ASP A 100 14.54 -22.36 16.69
N LYS A 101 15.23 -23.01 15.74
CA LYS A 101 16.11 -22.30 14.81
C LYS A 101 15.35 -21.32 13.92
N ILE A 102 14.15 -21.70 13.44
CA ILE A 102 13.31 -20.81 12.61
C ILE A 102 12.74 -19.70 13.47
N LYS A 103 12.29 -20.01 14.69
CA LYS A 103 11.78 -18.99 15.62
C LYS A 103 12.84 -17.93 15.92
N LYS A 104 14.09 -18.33 16.15
CA LYS A 104 15.20 -17.37 16.36
C LYS A 104 15.44 -16.48 15.15
N MET A 105 15.45 -17.04 13.93
CA MET A 105 15.61 -16.23 12.71
C MET A 105 14.47 -15.22 12.55
N ILE A 106 13.23 -15.61 12.88
CA ILE A 106 12.08 -14.69 12.81
C ILE A 106 12.24 -13.54 13.81
N ILE A 107 12.70 -13.83 15.03
CA ILE A 107 12.95 -12.79 16.03
C ILE A 107 14.08 -11.86 15.56
N GLU A 108 15.20 -12.39 15.08
CA GLU A 108 16.30 -11.59 14.56
C GLU A 108 15.88 -10.65 13.43
N GLU A 109 15.06 -11.13 12.48
CA GLU A 109 14.54 -10.29 11.38
C GLU A 109 13.49 -9.28 11.86
N PHE A 110 12.69 -9.63 12.86
CA PHE A 110 11.76 -8.69 13.47
C PHE A 110 12.51 -7.55 14.18
N ASP A 111 13.53 -7.88 14.96
CA ASP A 111 14.36 -6.90 15.66
C ASP A 111 15.04 -5.95 14.65
N ASN A 112 15.54 -6.48 13.53
CA ASN A 112 16.09 -5.67 12.44
C ASN A 112 15.07 -4.65 11.90
N VAL A 113 13.80 -5.04 11.73
CA VAL A 113 12.75 -4.13 11.25
C VAL A 113 12.43 -3.06 12.30
N VAL A 114 12.36 -3.45 13.57
CA VAL A 114 12.14 -2.51 14.69
C VAL A 114 13.26 -1.48 14.75
N ASP A 115 14.52 -1.91 14.58
CA ASP A 115 15.69 -1.03 14.56
C ASP A 115 15.70 -0.12 13.33
N LEU A 116 15.38 -0.63 12.14
CA LEU A 116 15.27 0.18 10.90
C LEU A 116 14.22 1.28 10.98
N LEU A 117 13.17 1.07 11.76
CA LEU A 117 12.12 2.06 12.02
C LEU A 117 12.49 2.99 13.18
N GLU A 118 13.57 2.68 13.93
CA GLU A 118 13.87 3.30 15.22
C GLU A 118 12.62 3.32 16.12
N PHE A 119 11.85 2.20 16.09
CA PHE A 119 10.49 2.15 16.59
C PHE A 119 10.40 2.47 18.08
N ASN A 120 11.39 2.05 18.88
CA ASN A 120 11.42 2.34 20.31
C ASN A 120 11.52 3.85 20.64
N GLN A 121 11.99 4.66 19.68
CA GLN A 121 12.09 6.11 19.83
C GLN A 121 10.93 6.86 19.19
N HIS A 122 10.44 6.34 18.03
CA HIS A 122 9.48 7.02 17.18
C HIS A 122 8.09 6.37 17.14
N ALA A 123 7.83 5.35 17.97
CA ALA A 123 6.56 4.59 17.96
C ALA A 123 5.33 5.49 18.07
N TYR A 124 5.37 6.49 18.96
CA TYR A 124 4.29 7.44 19.15
C TYR A 124 3.97 8.18 17.84
N GLU A 125 4.99 8.76 17.20
CA GLU A 125 4.82 9.51 15.96
C GLU A 125 4.38 8.62 14.79
N ILE A 126 4.93 7.41 14.70
CA ILE A 126 4.60 6.43 13.66
C ILE A 126 3.13 6.03 13.81
N PHE A 127 2.71 5.67 15.02
CA PHE A 127 1.33 5.25 15.27
C PHE A 127 0.35 6.41 15.10
N LYS A 128 0.68 7.61 15.57
CA LYS A 128 -0.14 8.82 15.37
C LYS A 128 -0.35 9.12 13.89
N LYS A 129 0.72 9.12 13.08
CA LYS A 129 0.62 9.32 11.62
C LYS A 129 -0.24 8.26 10.95
N TRP A 130 -0.07 6.99 11.34
CA TRP A 130 -0.90 5.91 10.81
C TRP A 130 -2.38 6.09 11.17
N TYR A 131 -2.66 6.49 12.38
CA TYR A 131 -4.03 6.69 12.86
C TYR A 131 -4.70 7.91 12.21
N GLU A 132 -3.99 9.01 12.06
CA GLU A 132 -4.48 10.23 11.40
C GLU A 132 -4.68 10.06 9.90
N ASP A 133 -3.68 9.52 9.19
CA ASP A 133 -3.69 9.42 7.73
C ASP A 133 -4.42 8.16 7.22
N GLY A 134 -4.70 7.19 8.11
CA GLY A 134 -5.25 5.88 7.75
C GLY A 134 -4.27 4.97 7.01
N ARG A 135 -3.02 5.41 6.82
CA ARG A 135 -1.98 4.67 6.11
C ARG A 135 -0.58 5.16 6.44
N LEU A 136 0.39 4.26 6.32
CA LEU A 136 1.80 4.57 6.32
C LEU A 136 2.46 4.02 5.06
N LEU A 137 3.35 4.80 4.49
CA LEU A 137 4.09 4.43 3.29
C LEU A 137 5.58 4.61 3.53
N TYR A 138 6.34 3.55 3.27
CA TYR A 138 7.80 3.57 3.34
C TYR A 138 8.40 3.09 2.04
N HIS A 139 9.48 3.74 1.62
CA HIS A 139 10.36 3.24 0.57
C HIS A 139 11.39 2.31 1.20
N ALA A 140 11.35 1.03 0.83
CA ALA A 140 12.32 0.05 1.24
C ALA A 140 13.56 0.14 0.35
N MET A 141 14.66 0.60 0.91
CA MET A 141 15.93 0.76 0.19
C MET A 141 16.79 -0.48 0.39
N ILE A 142 17.23 -1.07 -0.71
CA ILE A 142 18.14 -2.20 -0.76
C ILE A 142 19.44 -1.80 -1.47
N ASP A 143 20.55 -2.45 -1.13
CA ASP A 143 21.78 -2.29 -1.90
C ASP A 143 21.70 -3.10 -3.19
N GLU A 144 21.69 -2.41 -4.35
CA GLU A 144 21.64 -3.05 -5.67
C GLU A 144 22.84 -3.99 -5.93
N LYS A 145 23.99 -3.71 -5.29
CA LYS A 145 25.18 -4.55 -5.43
C LYS A 145 25.10 -5.82 -4.60
N ASN A 146 24.44 -5.73 -3.45
CA ASN A 146 24.34 -6.82 -2.48
C ASN A 146 22.88 -7.02 -2.01
N PRO A 147 21.93 -7.38 -2.88
CA PRO A 147 20.50 -7.45 -2.52
C PRO A 147 20.20 -8.53 -1.46
N LYS A 148 21.12 -9.47 -1.24
CA LYS A 148 20.99 -10.50 -0.20
C LYS A 148 21.17 -9.97 1.23
N GLU A 149 21.69 -8.76 1.40
CA GLU A 149 21.82 -8.12 2.71
C GLU A 149 20.50 -7.55 3.25
N GLY A 150 19.42 -7.63 2.45
CA GLY A 150 18.10 -7.20 2.85
C GLY A 150 17.89 -5.68 2.76
N ILE A 151 16.91 -5.20 3.52
CA ILE A 151 16.54 -3.78 3.57
C ILE A 151 17.59 -3.03 4.39
N LYS A 152 18.11 -1.93 3.85
CA LYS A 152 19.09 -1.08 4.52
C LYS A 152 18.49 0.14 5.21
N GLU A 153 17.39 0.64 4.67
CA GLU A 153 16.72 1.83 5.19
C GLU A 153 15.23 1.76 4.84
N LEU A 154 14.38 2.22 5.76
CA LEU A 154 12.96 2.46 5.54
C LEU A 154 12.71 3.96 5.58
N ARG A 155 12.49 4.56 4.43
CA ARG A 155 12.27 6.01 4.33
C ARG A 155 10.79 6.32 4.22
N TYR A 156 10.26 7.10 5.18
CA TYR A 156 8.87 7.53 5.17
C TYR A 156 8.54 8.37 3.93
N ILE A 157 7.37 8.10 3.36
CA ILE A 157 6.81 8.85 2.24
C ILE A 157 5.46 9.46 2.68
N ASP A 158 5.31 10.77 2.49
CA ASP A 158 4.02 11.43 2.72
C ASP A 158 2.96 10.87 1.75
N PRO A 159 1.82 10.34 2.25
CA PRO A 159 0.76 9.77 1.40
C PRO A 159 0.22 10.73 0.33
N ARG A 160 0.37 12.05 0.52
CA ARG A 160 -0.04 13.06 -0.44
C ARG A 160 0.88 13.17 -1.67
N LYS A 161 2.11 12.63 -1.57
CA LYS A 161 3.14 12.69 -2.61
C LYS A 161 3.23 11.42 -3.45
N ILE A 162 2.53 10.37 -3.07
CA ILE A 162 2.57 9.08 -3.75
C ILE A 162 1.15 8.61 -4.09
N ARG A 163 1.02 7.90 -5.20
CA ARG A 163 -0.27 7.37 -5.66
C ARG A 163 -0.05 6.00 -6.29
N LYS A 164 -0.87 5.03 -5.90
CA LYS A 164 -0.91 3.71 -6.52
C LYS A 164 -1.72 3.77 -7.81
N VAL A 165 -1.19 3.22 -8.87
CA VAL A 165 -1.84 3.16 -10.19
C VAL A 165 -1.93 1.71 -10.64
N ARG A 166 -3.12 1.33 -11.07
CA ARG A 166 -3.41 0.01 -11.65
C ARG A 166 -3.90 0.20 -13.07
N THR A 167 -3.17 -0.35 -14.04
CA THR A 167 -3.61 -0.32 -15.43
C THR A 167 -4.58 -1.47 -15.69
N GLN A 168 -5.62 -1.20 -16.48
CA GLN A 168 -6.54 -2.23 -16.96
C GLN A 168 -6.41 -2.36 -18.47
N LYS A 169 -6.12 -3.58 -18.94
CA LYS A 169 -6.09 -3.93 -20.36
C LYS A 169 -7.36 -4.66 -20.75
N LYS A 170 -7.88 -4.41 -21.93
CA LYS A 170 -9.03 -5.15 -22.46
C LYS A 170 -8.55 -6.43 -23.13
N ARG A 171 -9.01 -7.57 -22.67
CA ARG A 171 -8.78 -8.87 -23.30
C ARG A 171 -10.03 -9.37 -23.99
N LYS A 172 -9.93 -9.83 -25.24
CA LYS A 172 -11.03 -10.53 -25.90
C LYS A 172 -11.21 -11.92 -25.26
N VAL A 173 -12.45 -12.28 -24.95
CA VAL A 173 -12.78 -13.59 -24.35
C VAL A 173 -12.44 -14.74 -25.31
N SER A 174 -12.65 -14.55 -26.62
CA SER A 174 -12.30 -15.49 -27.67
C SER A 174 -11.84 -14.73 -28.92
N LYS A 175 -11.10 -15.41 -29.82
CA LYS A 175 -10.64 -14.82 -31.09
C LYS A 175 -11.79 -14.35 -31.99
N ASP A 176 -12.94 -15.02 -31.90
CA ASP A 176 -14.13 -14.75 -32.73
C ASP A 176 -15.20 -13.93 -32.00
N SER A 177 -14.96 -13.58 -30.74
CA SER A 177 -15.90 -12.83 -29.90
C SER A 177 -15.54 -11.35 -29.89
N ASN A 178 -16.54 -10.50 -30.07
CA ASN A 178 -16.43 -9.05 -29.84
C ASN A 178 -16.53 -8.67 -28.36
N ILE A 179 -16.70 -9.66 -27.49
CA ILE A 179 -16.80 -9.45 -26.05
C ILE A 179 -15.40 -9.25 -25.48
N THR A 180 -15.18 -8.11 -24.87
CA THR A 180 -13.93 -7.77 -24.18
C THR A 180 -14.16 -7.69 -22.69
N VAL A 181 -13.25 -8.28 -21.91
CA VAL A 181 -13.26 -8.28 -20.45
C VAL A 181 -12.07 -7.50 -19.94
N PRO A 182 -12.23 -6.64 -18.92
CA PRO A 182 -11.11 -5.96 -18.30
C PRO A 182 -10.19 -6.98 -17.63
N GLN A 183 -8.91 -6.88 -17.87
CA GLN A 183 -7.87 -7.66 -17.21
C GLN A 183 -6.94 -6.68 -16.48
N THR A 184 -6.62 -6.98 -15.23
CA THR A 184 -5.62 -6.22 -14.48
C THR A 184 -4.29 -6.25 -15.24
N GLY A 185 -3.76 -5.09 -15.52
CA GLY A 185 -2.45 -4.91 -16.15
C GLY A 185 -1.34 -4.76 -15.12
N GLU A 186 -0.49 -3.76 -15.33
CA GLU A 186 0.60 -3.44 -14.43
C GLU A 186 0.11 -2.61 -13.24
N GLU A 187 0.69 -2.87 -12.06
CA GLU A 187 0.56 -2.01 -10.88
C GLU A 187 1.89 -1.33 -10.61
N PHE A 188 1.84 -0.05 -10.27
CA PHE A 188 3.01 0.73 -9.91
C PHE A 188 2.61 1.93 -9.07
N TYR A 189 3.59 2.54 -8.42
CA TYR A 189 3.40 3.83 -7.75
C TYR A 189 3.94 4.97 -8.59
N ILE A 190 3.32 6.14 -8.45
CA ILE A 190 3.83 7.41 -8.98
C ILE A 190 4.14 8.31 -7.79
N TYR A 191 5.38 8.78 -7.71
CA TYR A 191 5.81 9.74 -6.72
C TYR A 191 5.94 11.12 -7.35
N ASN A 192 5.36 12.14 -6.71
CA ASN A 192 5.49 13.53 -7.10
C ASN A 192 5.90 14.37 -5.89
N GLU A 193 7.07 14.98 -5.96
CA GLU A 193 7.60 15.80 -4.86
C GLU A 193 6.69 16.98 -4.49
N LYS A 194 5.98 17.54 -5.45
CA LYS A 194 5.02 18.65 -5.25
C LYS A 194 3.66 18.20 -4.71
N GLY A 195 3.44 16.90 -4.61
CA GLY A 195 2.15 16.30 -4.24
C GLY A 195 1.13 16.30 -5.38
N PHE A 196 -0.04 15.73 -5.09
CA PHE A 196 -1.16 15.56 -6.03
C PHE A 196 -2.36 16.46 -5.67
N SER A 197 -2.13 17.60 -5.06
CA SER A 197 -3.18 18.56 -4.72
C SER A 197 -3.78 19.21 -5.97
N LYS A 198 -5.10 19.43 -5.98
CA LYS A 198 -5.83 20.11 -7.08
C LYS A 198 -5.48 21.59 -7.26
N THR A 199 -4.61 22.16 -6.44
CA THR A 199 -4.31 23.58 -6.49
C THR A 199 -3.30 23.87 -7.58
N ALA A 200 -3.78 24.08 -8.77
CA ALA A 200 -3.28 24.93 -9.83
C ALA A 200 -3.81 24.44 -11.18
N GLY A 201 -4.89 25.03 -11.64
CA GLY A 201 -5.13 25.32 -13.05
C GLY A 201 -4.73 24.27 -14.08
N VAL A 202 -5.11 23.00 -13.88
CA VAL A 202 -5.03 22.05 -14.99
C VAL A 202 -6.19 22.39 -15.91
N PRO A 203 -5.92 22.86 -17.15
CA PRO A 203 -6.98 23.05 -18.12
C PRO A 203 -7.73 21.73 -18.30
N ASN A 204 -9.06 21.78 -18.32
CA ASN A 204 -9.96 20.63 -18.46
C ASN A 204 -9.72 19.73 -19.70
N ASN A 205 -8.68 19.97 -20.48
CA ASN A 205 -8.40 19.32 -21.77
C ASN A 205 -7.09 18.56 -21.85
N VAL A 206 -6.36 18.37 -20.74
CA VAL A 206 -5.14 17.59 -20.76
C VAL A 206 -5.46 16.15 -20.34
N ALA A 207 -5.38 15.23 -21.30
CA ALA A 207 -5.43 13.80 -21.03
C ALA A 207 -4.39 13.48 -19.94
N PRO A 208 -4.75 12.77 -18.85
CA PRO A 208 -3.92 12.64 -17.66
C PRO A 208 -2.64 11.84 -17.85
N PHE A 209 -2.35 11.41 -19.07
CA PHE A 209 -1.21 10.55 -19.41
C PHE A 209 -0.48 10.95 -20.70
N GLN A 210 -0.67 12.16 -21.22
CA GLN A 210 0.29 12.64 -22.19
C GLN A 210 1.60 12.94 -21.45
N ASP A 211 2.65 12.35 -21.94
CA ASP A 211 4.04 12.35 -21.52
C ASP A 211 4.63 13.78 -21.42
N THR A 212 4.03 14.58 -20.56
CA THR A 212 4.59 15.84 -20.13
C THR A 212 5.38 15.54 -18.87
N GLY A 213 6.70 15.48 -18.98
CA GLY A 213 7.69 15.14 -17.94
C GLY A 213 7.59 15.87 -16.60
N ALA A 214 6.38 16.20 -16.18
CA ALA A 214 6.04 16.91 -14.96
C ALA A 214 5.26 16.05 -13.94
N GLN A 215 4.99 14.76 -14.21
CA GLN A 215 3.96 14.06 -13.41
C GLN A 215 4.46 13.04 -12.42
N GLY A 216 5.75 12.88 -12.23
CA GLY A 216 6.29 12.08 -11.14
C GLY A 216 7.09 10.86 -11.57
N LEU A 217 7.81 10.29 -10.62
CA LEU A 217 8.66 9.12 -10.79
C LEU A 217 7.82 7.85 -10.67
N LYS A 218 7.90 6.95 -11.67
CA LYS A 218 7.30 5.62 -11.61
C LYS A 218 8.16 4.73 -10.72
N ILE A 219 7.54 4.10 -9.71
CA ILE A 219 8.19 3.24 -8.73
C ILE A 219 7.52 1.87 -8.75
N ALA A 220 8.31 0.82 -8.65
CA ALA A 220 7.83 -0.55 -8.56
C ALA A 220 7.07 -0.79 -7.24
N VAL A 221 6.05 -1.66 -7.27
CA VAL A 221 5.20 -1.94 -6.10
C VAL A 221 5.99 -2.57 -4.96
N ASP A 222 6.94 -3.44 -5.29
CA ASP A 222 7.80 -4.16 -4.35
C ASP A 222 8.80 -3.28 -3.59
N SER A 223 9.03 -2.04 -4.08
CA SER A 223 9.88 -1.06 -3.38
C SER A 223 9.12 -0.25 -2.33
N ILE A 224 7.81 -0.39 -2.25
CA ILE A 224 6.96 0.39 -1.35
C ILE A 224 6.27 -0.52 -0.34
N VAL A 225 6.50 -0.26 0.93
CA VAL A 225 5.75 -0.86 2.03
C VAL A 225 4.55 0.04 2.32
N ASN A 226 3.35 -0.51 2.19
CA ASN A 226 2.09 0.19 2.47
C ASN A 226 1.36 -0.52 3.61
N VAL A 227 1.14 0.21 4.70
CA VAL A 227 0.37 -0.25 5.86
C VAL A 227 -0.90 0.57 5.95
N SER A 228 -2.03 -0.05 5.65
CA SER A 228 -3.35 0.58 5.68
C SER A 228 -4.11 0.22 6.95
N SER A 229 -4.99 1.10 7.40
CA SER A 229 -5.91 0.84 8.52
C SER A 229 -7.14 0.03 8.12
N GLY A 230 -7.32 -0.25 6.84
CA GLY A 230 -8.48 -0.95 6.28
C GLY A 230 -9.11 -0.21 5.14
#